data_0a184cc143ff7b2b1dea4081aaa27f4e
#
_entry.id   0a184cc143ff7b2b1dea4081aaa27f4e
#
_cell.length_a   1.000
_cell.length_b   1.000
_cell.length_c   1.000
_cell.angle_alpha   90.00
_cell.angle_beta   90.00
_cell.angle_gamma   90.00
#
_symmetry.space_group_name_H-M   'P 1'
#
loop_
_entity.id
_entity.type
_entity.pdbx_description
1 polymer ?
#
loop_
_entity_poly.entity_id
_entity_poly.type
_entity_poly.pdbx_seq_one_letter_code
_entity_poly.pdbx_strand_id
1 'polypeptide(L)'
;MVKEKRPVIIDTDPGIDDAVALSIALNHPALDVRLVTTVAGNVNVHKTTQNTLKLVSFFGKKVPVAKGCDKPLLIQLEDSADIHGESGMDGYDFPVSELKALDIHAVEAMKEVILSSPEPITLVPIAALTNIALLFSMYPETKQNIKEIVMMGGSLSRGNTNTSAEFNTYVDPHAAQIVFQAGLPIVMVGLDVTSTAVLTKNETEKIKEFGKVGAMFYALFQHYRGGSLQTGLKMHDVCAIAYLTDPQLFKTQPTFVEIALEGPAAGATVADLKMKYHDTTNAEVCLEIDIPAFQKWVVSNLE
;
A
#
# COMPACT_ATOMS: atom_id res chain seq x y z
N MET A 1 4.71 -1.45 -30.36
CA MET A 1 3.41 -1.12 -29.76
C MET A 1 3.72 -0.56 -28.39
N VAL A 2 3.31 0.67 -28.09
CA VAL A 2 3.39 1.22 -26.74
C VAL A 2 2.45 0.39 -25.88
N LYS A 3 2.97 -0.31 -24.88
CA LYS A 3 2.14 -1.07 -23.94
C LYS A 3 1.24 -0.06 -23.22
N GLU A 4 -0.07 -0.23 -23.27
CA GLU A 4 -1.01 0.63 -22.55
C GLU A 4 -0.67 0.62 -21.06
N LYS A 5 -0.64 1.81 -20.45
CA LYS A 5 -0.34 1.95 -19.04
C LYS A 5 -1.58 1.54 -18.25
N ARG A 6 -1.36 0.83 -17.15
CA ARG A 6 -2.43 0.44 -16.24
C ARG A 6 -2.88 1.66 -15.41
N PRO A 7 -4.15 2.10 -15.51
CA PRO A 7 -4.64 3.18 -14.67
C PRO A 7 -4.81 2.67 -13.23
N VAL A 8 -4.22 3.40 -12.29
CA VAL A 8 -4.24 3.04 -10.86
C VAL A 8 -4.63 4.23 -9.98
N ILE A 9 -5.31 3.94 -8.88
CA ILE A 9 -5.44 4.84 -7.72
C ILE A 9 -4.70 4.18 -6.57
N ILE A 10 -3.80 4.93 -5.92
CA ILE A 10 -3.04 4.45 -4.76
C ILE A 10 -3.61 5.10 -3.51
N ASP A 11 -4.01 4.28 -2.52
CA ASP A 11 -4.42 4.73 -1.20
C ASP A 11 -3.34 4.36 -0.18
N THR A 12 -2.78 5.35 0.53
CA THR A 12 -1.50 5.23 1.24
C THR A 12 -1.48 6.07 2.53
N ASP A 13 -0.63 5.71 3.47
CA ASP A 13 -0.38 6.47 4.71
C ASP A 13 1.12 6.75 4.93
N PRO A 14 1.79 7.49 4.02
CA PRO A 14 3.23 7.41 3.79
C PRO A 14 4.09 7.36 5.03
N GLY A 15 4.63 6.17 5.24
CA GLY A 15 5.84 5.83 5.96
C GLY A 15 7.02 5.71 4.98
N ILE A 16 8.08 5.04 5.42
CA ILE A 16 9.33 4.98 4.64
C ILE A 16 9.24 3.97 3.48
N ASP A 17 8.62 2.82 3.67
CA ASP A 17 8.39 1.85 2.58
C ASP A 17 7.29 2.29 1.61
N ASP A 18 6.23 2.99 2.08
CA ASP A 18 5.30 3.71 1.20
C ASP A 18 6.04 4.69 0.29
N ALA A 19 7.03 5.44 0.83
CA ALA A 19 7.80 6.39 0.03
C ALA A 19 8.54 5.69 -1.12
N VAL A 20 9.07 4.49 -0.89
CA VAL A 20 9.68 3.66 -1.94
C VAL A 20 8.62 3.18 -2.94
N ALA A 21 7.47 2.68 -2.44
CA ALA A 21 6.37 2.20 -3.26
C ALA A 21 5.82 3.31 -4.18
N LEU A 22 5.54 4.48 -3.62
CA LEU A 22 5.07 5.65 -4.37
C LEU A 22 6.11 6.15 -5.38
N SER A 23 7.40 6.17 -5.00
CA SER A 23 8.47 6.55 -5.93
C SER A 23 8.46 5.67 -7.17
N ILE A 24 8.42 4.37 -6.98
CA ILE A 24 8.38 3.41 -8.09
C ILE A 24 7.09 3.60 -8.89
N ALA A 25 5.94 3.62 -8.24
CA ALA A 25 4.65 3.73 -8.93
C ALA A 25 4.53 5.00 -9.77
N LEU A 26 4.98 6.15 -9.25
CA LEU A 26 4.95 7.44 -9.94
C LEU A 26 5.88 7.51 -11.17
N ASN A 27 6.92 6.69 -11.21
CA ASN A 27 7.93 6.71 -12.27
C ASN A 27 7.84 5.51 -13.22
N HIS A 28 7.18 4.41 -12.82
CA HIS A 28 7.16 3.17 -13.59
C HIS A 28 6.39 3.32 -14.91
N PRO A 29 7.00 2.92 -16.07
CA PRO A 29 6.42 3.16 -17.39
C PRO A 29 5.13 2.38 -17.65
N ALA A 30 4.85 1.30 -16.91
CA ALA A 30 3.64 0.49 -17.06
C ALA A 30 2.45 1.00 -16.24
N LEU A 31 2.64 1.99 -15.35
CA LEU A 31 1.60 2.51 -14.47
C LEU A 31 1.18 3.94 -14.89
N ASP A 32 -0.09 4.21 -14.76
CA ASP A 32 -0.69 5.54 -14.91
C ASP A 32 -1.41 5.89 -13.61
N VAL A 33 -0.68 6.54 -12.69
CA VAL A 33 -1.22 6.94 -11.40
C VAL A 33 -2.16 8.12 -11.59
N ARG A 34 -3.47 7.88 -11.51
CA ARG A 34 -4.53 8.86 -11.74
C ARG A 34 -4.81 9.71 -10.51
N LEU A 35 -4.63 9.15 -9.32
CA LEU A 35 -4.90 9.79 -8.04
C LEU A 35 -4.08 9.08 -6.95
N VAL A 36 -3.59 9.85 -5.98
CA VAL A 36 -3.11 9.33 -4.71
C VAL A 36 -4.04 9.83 -3.61
N THR A 37 -4.60 8.91 -2.85
CA THR A 37 -5.42 9.21 -1.67
C THR A 37 -4.67 8.87 -0.40
N THR A 38 -4.99 9.54 0.70
CA THR A 38 -4.33 9.30 1.97
C THR A 38 -5.34 8.97 3.07
N VAL A 39 -4.90 8.17 4.01
CA VAL A 39 -5.66 7.75 5.18
C VAL A 39 -4.79 7.88 6.42
N ALA A 40 -5.38 7.90 7.61
CA ALA A 40 -4.65 7.76 8.85
C ALA A 40 -4.25 6.29 9.07
N GLY A 41 -3.03 6.06 9.50
CA GLY A 41 -2.48 4.73 9.77
C GLY A 41 -1.10 4.89 10.42
N ASN A 42 -0.02 4.85 9.66
CA ASN A 42 1.35 5.04 10.16
C ASN A 42 1.50 6.29 11.03
N VAL A 43 0.84 7.38 10.63
CA VAL A 43 0.67 8.62 11.40
C VAL A 43 -0.71 9.22 11.07
N ASN A 44 -1.09 10.33 11.70
CA ASN A 44 -2.37 10.98 11.40
C ASN A 44 -2.47 11.45 9.94
N VAL A 45 -3.70 11.57 9.44
CA VAL A 45 -3.98 11.87 8.01
C VAL A 45 -3.40 13.19 7.52
N HIS A 46 -3.19 14.18 8.38
CA HIS A 46 -2.55 15.44 7.98
C HIS A 46 -1.09 15.21 7.62
N LYS A 47 -0.37 14.42 8.42
CA LYS A 47 1.02 14.06 8.17
C LYS A 47 1.14 13.17 6.92
N THR A 48 0.28 12.15 6.77
CA THR A 48 0.31 11.27 5.59
C THR A 48 0.05 12.05 4.32
N THR A 49 -0.90 13.00 4.34
CA THR A 49 -1.17 13.90 3.20
C THR A 49 0.03 14.79 2.87
N GLN A 50 0.65 15.41 3.89
CA GLN A 50 1.84 16.24 3.68
C GLN A 50 3.02 15.43 3.14
N ASN A 51 3.21 14.21 3.63
CA ASN A 51 4.24 13.31 3.14
C ASN A 51 4.02 12.94 1.67
N THR A 52 2.78 12.62 1.29
CA THR A 52 2.42 12.37 -0.12
C THR A 52 2.72 13.58 -1.00
N LEU A 53 2.32 14.78 -0.59
CA LEU A 53 2.59 16.01 -1.36
C LEU A 53 4.09 16.27 -1.52
N LYS A 54 4.88 16.03 -0.47
CA LYS A 54 6.35 16.13 -0.53
C LYS A 54 6.93 15.16 -1.56
N LEU A 55 6.50 13.90 -1.57
CA LEU A 55 6.97 12.89 -2.51
C LEU A 55 6.57 13.22 -3.95
N VAL A 56 5.29 13.55 -4.20
CA VAL A 56 4.81 13.94 -5.55
C VAL A 56 5.58 15.13 -6.07
N SER A 57 5.81 16.14 -5.21
CA SER A 57 6.60 17.34 -5.54
C SER A 57 8.07 17.01 -5.80
N PHE A 58 8.69 16.17 -4.96
CA PHE A 58 10.08 15.76 -5.07
C PHE A 58 10.37 15.07 -6.41
N PHE A 59 9.44 14.23 -6.88
CA PHE A 59 9.54 13.57 -8.18
C PHE A 59 9.03 14.41 -9.35
N GLY A 60 8.64 15.67 -9.12
CA GLY A 60 8.15 16.58 -10.18
C GLY A 60 6.87 16.11 -10.87
N LYS A 61 6.04 15.33 -10.16
CA LYS A 61 4.80 14.80 -10.72
C LYS A 61 3.62 15.76 -10.50
N LYS A 62 2.59 15.62 -11.34
CA LYS A 62 1.35 16.42 -11.28
C LYS A 62 0.14 15.56 -10.95
N VAL A 63 0.35 14.46 -10.24
CA VAL A 63 -0.74 13.57 -9.82
C VAL A 63 -1.53 14.25 -8.72
N PRO A 64 -2.88 14.30 -8.81
CA PRO A 64 -3.71 14.84 -7.75
C PRO A 64 -3.57 14.03 -6.46
N VAL A 65 -3.63 14.72 -5.33
CA VAL A 65 -3.61 14.13 -3.99
C VAL A 65 -4.87 14.53 -3.25
N ALA A 66 -5.59 13.58 -2.66
CA ALA A 66 -6.77 13.85 -1.87
C ALA A 66 -6.64 13.29 -0.45
N LYS A 67 -6.97 14.12 0.55
CA LYS A 67 -6.99 13.73 1.95
C LYS A 67 -8.25 12.93 2.26
N GLY A 68 -8.12 11.78 2.91
CA GLY A 68 -9.22 10.91 3.30
C GLY A 68 -9.45 10.85 4.79
N CYS A 69 -9.81 9.67 5.27
CA CYS A 69 -10.26 9.41 6.64
C CYS A 69 -9.17 9.67 7.67
N ASP A 70 -9.55 10.33 8.75
CA ASP A 70 -8.67 10.64 9.89
C ASP A 70 -8.71 9.57 10.99
N LYS A 71 -9.60 8.59 10.86
CA LYS A 71 -9.82 7.51 11.84
C LYS A 71 -10.46 6.29 11.19
N PRO A 72 -10.34 5.11 11.80
CA PRO A 72 -11.08 3.91 11.42
C PRO A 72 -12.59 4.06 11.55
N LEU A 73 -13.36 3.17 10.95
CA LEU A 73 -14.83 3.22 10.93
C LEU A 73 -15.43 3.14 12.35
N LEU A 74 -14.99 2.21 13.17
CA LEU A 74 -15.62 1.92 14.46
C LEU A 74 -14.68 1.93 15.66
N ILE A 75 -13.38 1.69 15.47
CA ILE A 75 -12.41 1.61 16.56
C ILE A 75 -11.58 2.89 16.67
N GLN A 76 -10.78 3.02 17.73
CA GLN A 76 -9.83 4.12 17.85
C GLN A 76 -8.59 3.83 16.97
N LEU A 77 -8.03 4.90 16.41
CA LEU A 77 -6.77 4.79 15.66
C LEU A 77 -5.62 4.47 16.62
N GLU A 78 -4.90 3.42 16.30
CA GLU A 78 -3.58 3.12 16.83
C GLU A 78 -2.58 3.32 15.69
N ASP A 79 -1.67 4.27 15.83
CA ASP A 79 -0.66 4.58 14.79
C ASP A 79 0.64 3.79 15.00
N SER A 80 1.57 3.88 14.03
CA SER A 80 2.89 3.25 14.10
C SER A 80 4.04 4.26 13.97
N ALA A 81 3.88 5.42 14.59
CA ALA A 81 4.92 6.46 14.62
C ALA A 81 6.25 5.97 15.24
N ASP A 82 6.21 4.94 16.08
CA ASP A 82 7.39 4.26 16.63
C ASP A 82 8.24 3.54 15.56
N ILE A 83 7.65 3.17 14.41
CA ILE A 83 8.33 2.49 13.28
C ILE A 83 8.86 3.51 12.26
N HIS A 84 8.08 4.52 11.90
CA HIS A 84 8.36 5.45 10.80
C HIS A 84 8.83 6.83 11.26
N GLY A 85 8.85 7.08 12.58
CA GLY A 85 9.15 8.37 13.17
C GLY A 85 7.91 9.26 13.33
N GLU A 86 8.02 10.34 14.11
CA GLU A 86 6.90 11.22 14.42
C GLU A 86 6.28 11.89 13.18
N SER A 87 7.05 12.15 12.15
CA SER A 87 6.54 12.68 10.88
C SER A 87 6.01 11.60 9.92
N GLY A 88 6.34 10.33 10.18
CA GLY A 88 6.13 9.21 9.27
C GLY A 88 7.28 9.01 8.26
N MET A 89 8.07 10.05 7.99
CA MET A 89 9.21 10.01 7.07
C MET A 89 10.39 10.81 7.64
N ASP A 90 10.78 10.47 8.88
CA ASP A 90 11.94 11.11 9.52
C ASP A 90 13.25 10.78 8.80
N GLY A 91 14.16 11.73 8.77
CA GLY A 91 15.53 11.54 8.26
C GLY A 91 15.90 12.33 7.03
N TYR A 92 14.94 12.90 6.30
CA TYR A 92 15.21 13.73 5.13
C TYR A 92 14.41 15.02 5.14
N ASP A 93 15.10 16.15 4.95
CA ASP A 93 14.49 17.47 4.83
C ASP A 93 14.02 17.70 3.38
N PHE A 94 12.74 17.42 3.13
CA PHE A 94 12.15 17.66 1.82
C PHE A 94 12.07 19.15 1.53
N PRO A 95 12.31 19.57 0.27
CA PRO A 95 12.01 20.92 -0.17
C PRO A 95 10.55 21.26 0.11
N VAL A 96 10.27 22.53 0.39
CA VAL A 96 8.89 23.01 0.59
C VAL A 96 8.09 22.72 -0.67
N SER A 97 6.98 22.00 -0.52
CA SER A 97 6.06 21.72 -1.63
C SER A 97 5.03 22.85 -1.75
N GLU A 98 4.84 23.36 -2.98
CA GLU A 98 3.75 24.27 -3.32
C GLU A 98 2.46 23.53 -3.69
N LEU A 99 2.54 22.19 -3.85
CA LEU A 99 1.38 21.36 -4.15
C LEU A 99 0.41 21.36 -2.98
N LYS A 100 -0.87 21.36 -3.31
CA LYS A 100 -1.97 21.26 -2.33
C LYS A 100 -2.80 20.03 -2.63
N ALA A 101 -3.33 19.42 -1.58
CA ALA A 101 -4.35 18.41 -1.74
C ALA A 101 -5.61 19.02 -2.34
N LEU A 102 -6.41 18.18 -3.00
CA LEU A 102 -7.73 18.56 -3.48
C LEU A 102 -8.60 19.03 -2.29
N ASP A 103 -9.50 19.96 -2.55
CA ASP A 103 -10.44 20.47 -1.53
C ASP A 103 -11.62 19.49 -1.24
N ILE A 104 -11.67 18.35 -1.94
CA ILE A 104 -12.66 17.29 -1.75
C ILE A 104 -12.04 16.09 -1.02
N HIS A 105 -12.89 15.33 -0.33
CA HIS A 105 -12.47 14.14 0.40
C HIS A 105 -11.99 13.04 -0.55
N ALA A 106 -11.03 12.21 -0.12
CA ALA A 106 -10.47 11.11 -0.91
C ALA A 106 -11.55 10.19 -1.54
N VAL A 107 -12.59 9.87 -0.80
CA VAL A 107 -13.70 9.02 -1.27
C VAL A 107 -14.43 9.66 -2.46
N GLU A 108 -14.69 10.97 -2.40
CA GLU A 108 -15.30 11.71 -3.51
C GLU A 108 -14.35 11.80 -4.70
N ALA A 109 -13.07 12.09 -4.47
CA ALA A 109 -12.06 12.14 -5.52
C ALA A 109 -11.91 10.77 -6.23
N MET A 110 -11.89 9.67 -5.48
CA MET A 110 -11.86 8.32 -6.05
C MET A 110 -13.09 8.05 -6.93
N LYS A 111 -14.28 8.36 -6.42
CA LYS A 111 -15.53 8.21 -7.18
C LYS A 111 -15.47 8.96 -8.52
N GLU A 112 -15.07 10.25 -8.50
CA GLU A 112 -14.96 11.06 -9.71
C GLU A 112 -13.99 10.47 -10.72
N VAL A 113 -12.79 10.05 -10.28
CA VAL A 113 -11.77 9.45 -11.13
C VAL A 113 -12.24 8.12 -11.71
N ILE A 114 -12.85 7.25 -10.89
CA ILE A 114 -13.32 5.93 -11.33
C ILE A 114 -14.45 6.08 -12.36
N LEU A 115 -15.46 6.90 -12.08
CA LEU A 115 -16.62 7.04 -12.97
C LEU A 115 -16.30 7.79 -14.27
N SER A 116 -15.29 8.66 -14.26
CA SER A 116 -14.83 9.37 -15.47
C SER A 116 -13.80 8.60 -16.30
N SER A 117 -13.24 7.52 -15.76
CA SER A 117 -12.20 6.76 -16.46
C SER A 117 -12.81 5.94 -17.61
N PRO A 118 -12.23 6.01 -18.83
CA PRO A 118 -12.69 5.19 -19.97
C PRO A 118 -12.32 3.70 -19.79
N GLU A 119 -11.40 3.37 -18.89
CA GLU A 119 -10.91 2.03 -18.62
C GLU A 119 -11.07 1.70 -17.14
N PRO A 120 -11.36 0.42 -16.80
CA PRO A 120 -11.45 0.01 -15.41
C PRO A 120 -10.13 0.27 -14.65
N ILE A 121 -10.27 0.85 -13.46
CA ILE A 121 -9.15 1.25 -12.60
C ILE A 121 -8.76 0.10 -11.66
N THR A 122 -7.47 -0.09 -11.46
CA THR A 122 -6.95 -0.92 -10.36
C THR A 122 -6.79 -0.05 -9.11
N LEU A 123 -7.42 -0.46 -8.01
CA LEU A 123 -7.19 0.15 -6.69
C LEU A 123 -5.98 -0.51 -6.04
N VAL A 124 -5.12 0.31 -5.47
CA VAL A 124 -3.86 -0.13 -4.83
C VAL A 124 -3.79 0.44 -3.41
N PRO A 125 -4.60 -0.11 -2.48
CA PRO A 125 -4.46 0.27 -1.08
C PRO A 125 -3.22 -0.40 -0.47
N ILE A 126 -2.32 0.44 0.03
CA ILE A 126 -1.12 0.05 0.79
C ILE A 126 -1.18 0.60 2.22
N ALA A 127 -2.37 0.85 2.71
CA ALA A 127 -2.73 1.41 4.02
C ALA A 127 -4.02 0.77 4.53
N ALA A 128 -4.53 1.24 5.66
CA ALA A 128 -5.84 0.83 6.17
C ALA A 128 -6.95 1.05 5.13
N LEU A 129 -7.89 0.10 5.02
CA LEU A 129 -8.89 0.05 3.96
C LEU A 129 -10.08 1.00 4.16
N THR A 130 -10.03 1.92 5.10
CA THR A 130 -11.13 2.81 5.49
C THR A 130 -11.71 3.61 4.32
N ASN A 131 -10.85 4.24 3.51
CA ASN A 131 -11.29 5.01 2.34
C ASN A 131 -11.99 4.12 1.31
N ILE A 132 -11.45 2.92 1.06
CA ILE A 132 -12.00 1.97 0.08
C ILE A 132 -13.36 1.42 0.54
N ALA A 133 -13.48 1.11 1.83
CA ALA A 133 -14.74 0.65 2.42
C ALA A 133 -15.85 1.72 2.33
N LEU A 134 -15.50 2.98 2.62
CA LEU A 134 -16.44 4.09 2.46
C LEU A 134 -16.81 4.34 1.00
N LEU A 135 -15.86 4.23 0.07
CA LEU A 135 -16.13 4.32 -1.36
C LEU A 135 -17.20 3.30 -1.77
N PHE A 136 -17.06 2.05 -1.37
CA PHE A 136 -18.01 0.99 -1.74
C PHE A 136 -19.35 1.11 -1.03
N SER A 137 -19.37 1.67 0.17
CA SER A 137 -20.59 1.88 0.96
C SER A 137 -21.40 3.07 0.47
N MET A 138 -20.73 4.17 0.10
CA MET A 138 -21.38 5.40 -0.34
C MET A 138 -21.68 5.42 -1.83
N TYR A 139 -20.82 4.81 -2.65
CA TYR A 139 -20.84 4.85 -4.12
C TYR A 139 -20.68 3.44 -4.71
N PRO A 140 -21.60 2.50 -4.45
CA PRO A 140 -21.49 1.10 -4.90
C PRO A 140 -21.44 0.96 -6.43
N GLU A 141 -21.91 1.94 -7.18
CA GLU A 141 -21.84 1.99 -8.64
C GLU A 141 -20.40 2.05 -9.16
N THR A 142 -19.44 2.55 -8.38
CA THR A 142 -18.01 2.60 -8.76
C THR A 142 -17.43 1.23 -9.03
N LYS A 143 -17.94 0.20 -8.35
CA LYS A 143 -17.45 -1.19 -8.50
C LYS A 143 -17.49 -1.68 -9.95
N GLN A 144 -18.39 -1.17 -10.77
CA GLN A 144 -18.51 -1.56 -12.18
C GLN A 144 -17.34 -1.13 -13.05
N ASN A 145 -16.60 -0.10 -12.60
CA ASN A 145 -15.40 0.41 -13.30
C ASN A 145 -14.10 0.20 -12.51
N ILE A 146 -14.10 -0.77 -11.61
CA ILE A 146 -12.90 -1.26 -10.90
C ILE A 146 -12.52 -2.61 -11.47
N LYS A 147 -11.27 -2.74 -11.91
CA LYS A 147 -10.73 -3.97 -12.47
C LYS A 147 -10.42 -5.00 -11.38
N GLU A 148 -9.72 -4.54 -10.36
CA GLU A 148 -9.22 -5.35 -9.25
C GLU A 148 -8.70 -4.46 -8.12
N ILE A 149 -8.49 -5.06 -6.96
CA ILE A 149 -7.82 -4.45 -5.82
C ILE A 149 -6.52 -5.22 -5.59
N VAL A 150 -5.38 -4.54 -5.58
CA VAL A 150 -4.08 -5.13 -5.21
C VAL A 150 -3.63 -4.44 -3.92
N MET A 151 -3.79 -5.11 -2.80
CA MET A 151 -3.55 -4.53 -1.48
C MET A 151 -2.27 -5.05 -0.83
N MET A 152 -1.56 -4.18 -0.10
CA MET A 152 -0.66 -4.63 0.95
C MET A 152 -1.45 -4.71 2.25
N GLY A 153 -1.48 -5.87 2.84
CA GLY A 153 -2.19 -6.11 4.11
C GLY A 153 -2.48 -7.57 4.37
N GLY A 154 -2.81 -7.86 5.60
CA GLY A 154 -3.16 -9.20 6.04
C GLY A 154 -1.97 -10.14 6.28
N SER A 155 -2.27 -11.28 6.85
CA SER A 155 -1.33 -12.36 7.14
C SER A 155 -2.05 -13.69 7.24
N LEU A 156 -1.45 -14.76 6.76
CA LEU A 156 -1.97 -16.12 6.89
C LEU A 156 -1.45 -16.84 8.15
N SER A 157 -0.45 -16.26 8.83
CA SER A 157 0.22 -16.92 9.94
C SER A 157 0.40 -16.04 11.15
N ARG A 158 1.30 -15.06 11.11
CA ARG A 158 1.65 -14.20 12.25
C ARG A 158 1.40 -12.73 11.91
N GLY A 159 0.85 -12.02 12.86
CA GLY A 159 0.73 -10.56 12.78
C GLY A 159 2.06 -9.84 13.05
N ASN A 160 2.03 -8.53 12.83
CA ASN A 160 3.08 -7.59 13.24
C ASN A 160 2.59 -6.58 14.28
N THR A 161 1.27 -6.49 14.49
CA THR A 161 0.65 -5.58 15.46
C THR A 161 0.11 -6.34 16.66
N ASN A 162 -0.67 -7.38 16.43
CA ASN A 162 -0.99 -8.37 17.46
C ASN A 162 -0.45 -9.75 17.01
N THR A 163 -0.81 -10.82 17.71
CA THR A 163 -0.33 -12.19 17.41
C THR A 163 -0.73 -12.70 16.04
N SER A 164 -1.77 -12.15 15.42
CA SER A 164 -2.39 -12.72 14.22
C SER A 164 -2.70 -11.69 13.15
N ALA A 165 -2.80 -10.39 13.48
CA ALA A 165 -3.19 -9.36 12.53
C ALA A 165 -1.99 -8.56 12.02
N GLU A 166 -2.02 -8.27 10.74
CA GLU A 166 -1.18 -7.29 10.08
C GLU A 166 -1.76 -5.88 10.30
N PHE A 167 -0.89 -4.87 10.34
CA PHE A 167 -1.20 -3.52 10.75
C PHE A 167 -2.35 -2.87 9.95
N ASN A 168 -2.33 -2.92 8.61
CA ASN A 168 -3.35 -2.28 7.77
C ASN A 168 -4.74 -2.87 7.99
N THR A 169 -4.83 -4.20 8.20
CA THR A 169 -6.09 -4.87 8.52
C THR A 169 -6.47 -4.73 9.99
N TYR A 170 -5.49 -4.57 10.89
CA TYR A 170 -5.72 -4.33 12.31
C TYR A 170 -6.26 -2.92 12.58
N VAL A 171 -5.75 -1.90 11.89
CA VAL A 171 -6.18 -0.49 12.06
C VAL A 171 -7.67 -0.33 11.78
N ASP A 172 -8.20 -1.02 10.76
CA ASP A 172 -9.65 -0.99 10.49
C ASP A 172 -10.18 -2.34 10.00
N PRO A 173 -10.42 -3.30 10.91
CA PRO A 173 -10.92 -4.62 10.54
C PRO A 173 -12.32 -4.58 9.92
N HIS A 174 -13.14 -3.61 10.29
CA HIS A 174 -14.49 -3.46 9.71
C HIS A 174 -14.43 -2.98 8.26
N ALA A 175 -13.52 -2.06 7.97
CA ALA A 175 -13.25 -1.65 6.59
C ALA A 175 -12.69 -2.81 5.75
N ALA A 176 -11.76 -3.59 6.32
CA ALA A 176 -11.23 -4.77 5.66
C ALA A 176 -12.35 -5.78 5.33
N GLN A 177 -13.26 -6.05 6.26
CA GLN A 177 -14.41 -6.93 6.02
C GLN A 177 -15.28 -6.42 4.86
N ILE A 178 -15.63 -5.13 4.83
CA ILE A 178 -16.44 -4.53 3.77
C ILE A 178 -15.76 -4.73 2.40
N VAL A 179 -14.44 -4.53 2.34
CA VAL A 179 -13.68 -4.66 1.09
C VAL A 179 -13.62 -6.13 0.63
N PHE A 180 -13.33 -7.09 1.52
CA PHE A 180 -13.29 -8.50 1.16
C PHE A 180 -14.66 -9.08 0.78
N GLN A 181 -15.76 -8.42 1.21
CA GLN A 181 -17.14 -8.77 0.83
C GLN A 181 -17.67 -7.96 -0.39
N ALA A 182 -16.84 -7.10 -0.99
CA ALA A 182 -17.28 -6.22 -2.07
C ALA A 182 -17.62 -6.93 -3.38
N GLY A 183 -17.22 -8.20 -3.55
CA GLY A 183 -17.44 -8.97 -4.78
C GLY A 183 -16.52 -8.58 -5.93
N LEU A 184 -15.39 -7.93 -5.63
CA LEU A 184 -14.35 -7.57 -6.59
C LEU A 184 -13.17 -8.53 -6.51
N PRO A 185 -12.39 -8.72 -7.60
CA PRO A 185 -11.13 -9.45 -7.52
C PRO A 185 -10.16 -8.75 -6.56
N ILE A 186 -9.63 -9.47 -5.57
CA ILE A 186 -8.66 -8.98 -4.60
C ILE A 186 -7.39 -9.79 -4.71
N VAL A 187 -6.25 -9.11 -4.77
CA VAL A 187 -4.93 -9.70 -4.55
C VAL A 187 -4.42 -9.22 -3.20
N MET A 188 -4.24 -10.15 -2.28
CA MET A 188 -3.71 -9.88 -0.94
C MET A 188 -2.21 -10.16 -0.90
N VAL A 189 -1.42 -9.11 -0.76
CA VAL A 189 0.04 -9.19 -0.59
C VAL A 189 0.35 -9.02 0.89
N GLY A 190 0.24 -10.13 1.63
CA GLY A 190 0.32 -10.17 3.08
C GLY A 190 1.74 -10.35 3.63
N LEU A 191 1.84 -10.37 4.97
CA LEU A 191 3.11 -10.54 5.70
C LEU A 191 3.86 -11.82 5.33
N ASP A 192 3.17 -12.84 4.82
CA ASP A 192 3.76 -14.13 4.44
C ASP A 192 4.83 -13.97 3.37
N VAL A 193 4.70 -12.96 2.51
CA VAL A 193 5.70 -12.57 1.51
C VAL A 193 6.44 -11.29 1.90
N THR A 194 5.74 -10.29 2.41
CA THR A 194 6.34 -8.96 2.62
C THR A 194 7.35 -8.91 3.76
N SER A 195 7.19 -9.80 4.77
CA SER A 195 8.15 -9.92 5.87
C SER A 195 9.55 -10.39 5.43
N THR A 196 9.62 -11.08 4.29
CA THR A 196 10.88 -11.58 3.71
C THR A 196 11.42 -10.69 2.60
N ALA A 197 10.60 -9.77 2.08
CA ALA A 197 10.95 -8.83 1.03
C ALA A 197 11.80 -7.67 1.59
N VAL A 198 13.09 -7.93 1.80
CA VAL A 198 14.02 -6.99 2.45
C VAL A 198 15.06 -6.44 1.48
N LEU A 199 15.43 -5.17 1.65
CA LEU A 199 16.62 -4.58 1.07
C LEU A 199 17.77 -4.73 2.07
N THR A 200 18.81 -5.44 1.66
CA THR A 200 20.02 -5.60 2.48
C THR A 200 20.94 -4.40 2.33
N LYS A 201 22.04 -4.40 3.07
CA LYS A 201 23.08 -3.36 2.94
C LYS A 201 23.57 -3.24 1.49
N ASN A 202 23.65 -4.35 0.74
CA ASN A 202 24.10 -4.32 -0.65
C ASN A 202 23.17 -3.49 -1.55
N GLU A 203 21.85 -3.64 -1.41
CA GLU A 203 20.87 -2.89 -2.20
C GLU A 203 20.83 -1.41 -1.75
N THR A 204 20.86 -1.15 -0.44
CA THR A 204 20.80 0.22 0.08
C THR A 204 22.04 1.04 -0.28
N GLU A 205 23.23 0.45 -0.31
CA GLU A 205 24.46 1.13 -0.78
C GLU A 205 24.41 1.40 -2.30
N LYS A 206 23.81 0.51 -3.11
CA LYS A 206 23.59 0.79 -4.54
C LYS A 206 22.62 1.94 -4.74
N ILE A 207 21.47 1.92 -4.03
CA ILE A 207 20.45 2.98 -4.12
C ILE A 207 21.04 4.34 -3.73
N LYS A 208 21.91 4.39 -2.73
CA LYS A 208 22.61 5.60 -2.30
C LYS A 208 23.31 6.34 -3.44
N GLU A 209 23.80 5.62 -4.45
CA GLU A 209 24.53 6.20 -5.59
C GLU A 209 23.58 6.84 -6.65
N PHE A 210 22.26 6.74 -6.50
CA PHE A 210 21.27 7.27 -7.46
C PHE A 210 20.99 8.77 -7.30
N GLY A 211 22.04 9.56 -7.09
CA GLY A 211 21.95 11.01 -7.03
C GLY A 211 20.99 11.53 -5.96
N LYS A 212 20.10 12.45 -6.33
CA LYS A 212 19.14 13.07 -5.40
C LYS A 212 18.16 12.05 -4.78
N VAL A 213 17.69 11.10 -5.57
CA VAL A 213 16.77 10.04 -5.14
C VAL A 213 17.44 9.13 -4.15
N GLY A 214 18.66 8.69 -4.47
CA GLY A 214 19.45 7.84 -3.58
C GLY A 214 19.80 8.51 -2.26
N ALA A 215 20.17 9.79 -2.29
CA ALA A 215 20.46 10.58 -1.08
C ALA A 215 19.23 10.66 -0.16
N MET A 216 18.03 10.88 -0.73
CA MET A 216 16.78 10.91 0.02
C MET A 216 16.49 9.55 0.66
N PHE A 217 16.48 8.46 -0.13
CA PHE A 217 16.18 7.14 0.42
C PHE A 217 17.22 6.68 1.44
N TYR A 218 18.50 6.92 1.20
CA TYR A 218 19.52 6.55 2.16
C TYR A 218 19.34 7.27 3.50
N ALA A 219 18.95 8.53 3.50
CA ALA A 219 18.63 9.28 4.71
C ALA A 219 17.40 8.71 5.44
N LEU A 220 16.31 8.41 4.72
CA LEU A 220 15.11 7.78 5.28
C LEU A 220 15.43 6.40 5.87
N PHE A 221 16.22 5.57 5.19
CA PHE A 221 16.58 4.22 5.62
C PHE A 221 17.36 4.18 6.94
N GLN A 222 18.10 5.25 7.28
CA GLN A 222 18.79 5.35 8.58
C GLN A 222 17.80 5.50 9.76
N HIS A 223 16.56 5.96 9.49
CA HIS A 223 15.53 6.19 10.50
C HIS A 223 14.45 5.12 10.50
N TYR A 224 14.41 4.26 9.47
CA TYR A 224 13.40 3.23 9.34
C TYR A 224 13.61 2.08 10.33
N ARG A 225 12.60 1.82 11.18
CA ARG A 225 12.64 0.74 12.18
C ARG A 225 11.92 -0.53 11.74
N GLY A 226 11.42 -0.60 10.50
CA GLY A 226 10.92 -1.82 9.86
C GLY A 226 12.02 -2.81 9.48
N GLY A 227 13.08 -2.86 10.30
CA GLY A 227 14.28 -3.67 10.13
C GLY A 227 15.54 -2.91 10.52
N SER A 228 16.67 -3.32 10.00
CA SER A 228 17.95 -2.61 10.14
C SER A 228 18.82 -2.81 8.91
N LEU A 229 19.84 -1.97 8.73
CA LEU A 229 20.83 -2.17 7.66
C LEU A 229 21.61 -3.48 7.80
N GLN A 230 21.63 -4.11 8.99
CA GLN A 230 22.25 -5.42 9.21
C GLN A 230 21.30 -6.58 8.91
N THR A 231 20.04 -6.47 9.27
CA THR A 231 19.02 -7.55 9.10
C THR A 231 18.22 -7.41 7.81
N GLY A 232 18.33 -6.29 7.11
CA GLY A 232 17.52 -5.88 5.97
C GLY A 232 16.35 -4.98 6.37
N LEU A 233 15.98 -4.09 5.48
CA LEU A 233 14.84 -3.19 5.61
C LEU A 233 13.64 -3.80 4.88
N LYS A 234 12.56 -4.03 5.58
CA LYS A 234 11.35 -4.62 5.00
C LYS A 234 10.66 -3.61 4.09
N MET A 235 10.29 -4.05 2.91
CA MET A 235 9.64 -3.24 1.87
C MET A 235 8.21 -3.75 1.65
N HIS A 236 7.36 -3.61 2.68
CA HIS A 236 6.03 -4.18 2.67
C HIS A 236 5.22 -3.66 1.48
N ASP A 237 5.02 -2.36 1.36
CA ASP A 237 4.16 -1.73 0.36
C ASP A 237 4.69 -1.85 -1.06
N VAL A 238 6.02 -1.91 -1.19
CA VAL A 238 6.70 -2.11 -2.46
C VAL A 238 6.29 -3.42 -3.12
N CYS A 239 5.94 -4.45 -2.32
CA CYS A 239 5.49 -5.73 -2.85
C CYS A 239 4.17 -5.62 -3.64
N ALA A 240 3.24 -4.76 -3.23
CA ALA A 240 2.00 -4.54 -3.98
C ALA A 240 2.28 -3.88 -5.35
N ILE A 241 3.20 -2.92 -5.40
CA ILE A 241 3.63 -2.30 -6.67
C ILE A 241 4.39 -3.29 -7.55
N ALA A 242 5.25 -4.13 -6.95
CA ALA A 242 5.96 -5.18 -7.69
C ALA A 242 4.98 -6.20 -8.29
N TYR A 243 3.93 -6.59 -7.56
CA TYR A 243 2.90 -7.48 -8.09
C TYR A 243 2.18 -6.88 -9.31
N LEU A 244 1.87 -5.59 -9.30
CA LEU A 244 1.20 -4.92 -10.43
C LEU A 244 1.99 -4.96 -11.74
N THR A 245 3.31 -4.90 -11.66
CA THR A 245 4.19 -4.77 -12.82
C THR A 245 4.85 -6.09 -13.21
N ASP A 246 5.18 -6.92 -12.22
CA ASP A 246 5.93 -8.15 -12.35
C ASP A 246 5.33 -9.29 -11.49
N PRO A 247 4.06 -9.69 -11.74
CA PRO A 247 3.36 -10.70 -10.93
C PRO A 247 4.07 -12.06 -10.90
N GLN A 248 4.92 -12.35 -11.89
CA GLN A 248 5.75 -13.57 -11.93
C GLN A 248 6.77 -13.67 -10.79
N LEU A 249 7.02 -12.59 -10.04
CA LEU A 249 7.84 -12.61 -8.83
C LEU A 249 7.16 -13.36 -7.68
N PHE A 250 5.84 -13.58 -7.78
CA PHE A 250 5.02 -14.12 -6.70
C PHE A 250 4.41 -15.45 -7.10
N LYS A 251 4.25 -16.33 -6.11
CA LYS A 251 3.32 -17.46 -6.20
C LYS A 251 2.07 -17.13 -5.41
N THR A 252 0.93 -17.35 -6.02
CA THR A 252 -0.37 -17.01 -5.44
C THR A 252 -1.26 -18.24 -5.35
N GLN A 253 -2.30 -18.14 -4.54
CA GLN A 253 -3.34 -19.16 -4.41
C GLN A 253 -4.70 -18.50 -4.23
N PRO A 254 -5.71 -18.88 -5.04
CA PRO A 254 -7.08 -18.47 -4.80
C PRO A 254 -7.62 -19.10 -3.53
N THR A 255 -8.29 -18.31 -2.70
CA THR A 255 -8.88 -18.75 -1.45
C THR A 255 -10.05 -17.88 -1.02
N PHE A 256 -10.77 -18.30 0.00
CA PHE A 256 -11.72 -17.46 0.72
C PHE A 256 -11.05 -16.88 1.96
N VAL A 257 -11.13 -15.57 2.14
CA VAL A 257 -10.56 -14.84 3.28
C VAL A 257 -11.69 -14.19 4.06
N GLU A 258 -11.73 -14.44 5.36
CA GLU A 258 -12.58 -13.77 6.35
C GLU A 258 -11.74 -12.85 7.22
N ILE A 259 -12.36 -11.82 7.77
CA ILE A 259 -11.71 -10.91 8.73
C ILE A 259 -12.26 -11.17 10.12
N ALA A 260 -11.37 -11.42 11.06
CA ALA A 260 -11.74 -11.51 12.47
C ALA A 260 -11.99 -10.10 13.03
N LEU A 261 -13.23 -9.83 13.49
CA LEU A 261 -13.62 -8.48 13.92
C LEU A 261 -13.41 -8.24 15.41
N GLU A 262 -13.36 -9.30 16.21
CA GLU A 262 -13.37 -9.23 17.66
C GLU A 262 -12.35 -10.15 18.31
N GLY A 263 -12.09 -9.93 19.60
CA GLY A 263 -11.23 -10.77 20.42
C GLY A 263 -9.74 -10.57 20.14
N PRO A 264 -8.89 -11.48 20.63
CA PRO A 264 -7.43 -11.31 20.55
C PRO A 264 -6.86 -11.42 19.13
N ALA A 265 -7.67 -11.88 18.17
CA ALA A 265 -7.30 -11.98 16.75
C ALA A 265 -7.97 -10.91 15.89
N ALA A 266 -8.57 -9.87 16.49
CA ALA A 266 -9.19 -8.78 15.72
C ALA A 266 -8.21 -8.22 14.66
N GLY A 267 -8.69 -8.06 13.42
CA GLY A 267 -7.89 -7.66 12.27
C GLY A 267 -7.18 -8.81 11.54
N ALA A 268 -7.22 -10.05 12.08
CA ALA A 268 -6.61 -11.18 11.38
C ALA A 268 -7.39 -11.54 10.10
N THR A 269 -6.65 -11.87 9.04
CA THR A 269 -7.17 -12.45 7.81
C THR A 269 -7.14 -13.98 7.92
N VAL A 270 -8.31 -14.60 7.94
CA VAL A 270 -8.48 -16.04 8.11
C VAL A 270 -8.77 -16.66 6.75
N ALA A 271 -7.80 -17.37 6.18
CA ALA A 271 -7.90 -17.90 4.82
C ALA A 271 -8.20 -19.42 4.82
N ASP A 272 -9.19 -19.82 4.03
CA ASP A 272 -9.51 -21.24 3.78
C ASP A 272 -8.68 -21.79 2.62
N LEU A 273 -7.36 -21.91 2.82
CA LEU A 273 -6.40 -22.36 1.80
C LEU A 273 -6.71 -23.76 1.22
N LYS A 274 -7.46 -24.58 1.95
CA LYS A 274 -7.83 -25.93 1.51
C LYS A 274 -9.22 -25.97 0.85
N MET A 275 -9.90 -24.84 0.78
CA MET A 275 -11.27 -24.74 0.26
C MET A 275 -12.19 -25.79 0.88
N LYS A 276 -12.10 -25.93 2.22
CA LYS A 276 -12.84 -26.95 2.97
C LYS A 276 -14.17 -26.43 3.49
N TYR A 277 -14.24 -25.14 3.77
CA TYR A 277 -15.37 -24.50 4.43
C TYR A 277 -16.14 -23.56 3.50
N HIS A 278 -15.56 -23.19 2.35
CA HIS A 278 -16.14 -22.29 1.37
C HIS A 278 -16.09 -22.90 -0.02
N ASP A 279 -17.18 -22.77 -0.78
CA ASP A 279 -17.30 -23.24 -2.18
C ASP A 279 -16.81 -22.21 -3.19
N THR A 280 -16.54 -20.96 -2.76
CA THR A 280 -16.12 -19.85 -3.63
C THR A 280 -14.88 -19.17 -3.05
N THR A 281 -14.15 -18.47 -3.89
CA THR A 281 -13.00 -17.64 -3.51
C THR A 281 -13.36 -16.16 -3.57
N ASN A 282 -12.76 -15.33 -2.72
CA ASN A 282 -12.88 -13.88 -2.76
C ASN A 282 -11.54 -13.14 -2.87
N ALA A 283 -10.44 -13.88 -2.79
CA ALA A 283 -9.10 -13.31 -2.90
C ALA A 283 -8.11 -14.30 -3.55
N GLU A 284 -7.10 -13.72 -4.20
CA GLU A 284 -5.85 -14.36 -4.58
C GLU A 284 -4.81 -13.95 -3.54
N VAL A 285 -4.25 -14.89 -2.77
CA VAL A 285 -3.27 -14.58 -1.72
C VAL A 285 -1.85 -14.91 -2.17
N CYS A 286 -0.91 -13.99 -1.94
CA CYS A 286 0.50 -14.22 -2.22
C CYS A 286 1.14 -15.10 -1.13
N LEU A 287 1.76 -16.21 -1.52
CA LEU A 287 2.36 -17.21 -0.62
C LEU A 287 3.89 -17.18 -0.60
N GLU A 288 4.50 -16.90 -1.76
CA GLU A 288 5.96 -16.88 -1.93
C GLU A 288 6.36 -15.71 -2.83
N ILE A 289 7.58 -15.23 -2.64
CA ILE A 289 8.20 -14.19 -3.47
C ILE A 289 9.64 -14.59 -3.79
N ASP A 290 10.08 -14.34 -5.04
CA ASP A 290 11.49 -14.47 -5.45
C ASP A 290 12.28 -13.26 -4.92
N ILE A 291 12.92 -13.41 -3.76
CA ILE A 291 13.63 -12.33 -3.07
C ILE A 291 14.78 -11.74 -3.91
N PRO A 292 15.70 -12.54 -4.51
CA PRO A 292 16.75 -11.98 -5.36
C PRO A 292 16.23 -11.19 -6.56
N ALA A 293 15.17 -11.69 -7.21
CA ALA A 293 14.55 -10.99 -8.32
C ALA A 293 13.83 -9.72 -7.87
N PHE A 294 13.14 -9.75 -6.73
CA PHE A 294 12.51 -8.57 -6.11
C PHE A 294 13.53 -7.49 -5.77
N GLN A 295 14.63 -7.83 -5.11
CA GLN A 295 15.69 -6.88 -4.77
C GLN A 295 16.27 -6.21 -6.02
N LYS A 296 16.55 -6.99 -7.07
CA LYS A 296 17.00 -6.46 -8.35
C LYS A 296 15.96 -5.53 -8.98
N TRP A 297 14.67 -5.93 -8.93
CA TRP A 297 13.56 -5.15 -9.44
C TRP A 297 13.45 -3.80 -8.72
N VAL A 298 13.53 -3.76 -7.38
CA VAL A 298 13.49 -2.51 -6.61
C VAL A 298 14.63 -1.58 -7.02
N VAL A 299 15.87 -2.07 -7.01
CA VAL A 299 17.05 -1.27 -7.37
C VAL A 299 16.91 -0.69 -8.79
N SER A 300 16.48 -1.51 -9.77
CA SER A 300 16.33 -1.07 -11.16
C SER A 300 15.20 -0.05 -11.38
N ASN A 301 14.18 -0.02 -10.50
CA ASN A 301 13.08 0.92 -10.60
C ASN A 301 13.27 2.22 -9.79
N LEU A 302 14.36 2.29 -8.99
CA LEU A 302 14.78 3.50 -8.28
C LEU A 302 15.93 4.23 -8.97
N GLU A 303 16.62 3.59 -9.94
CA GLU A 303 17.69 4.17 -10.75
C GLU A 303 17.12 5.22 -11.72
#